data_05134e25ad4e96de5c691c3d3e3b0327
#
_entry.id   05134e25ad4e96de5c691c3d3e3b0327
#
_cell.length_a   1.000
_cell.length_b   1.000
_cell.length_c   1.000
_cell.angle_alpha   90.00
_cell.angle_beta   90.00
_cell.angle_gamma   90.00
#
_symmetry.space_group_name_H-M   'P 1'
#
loop_
_entity.id
_entity.type
_entity.pdbx_description
1 polymer ?
#
loop_
_entity_poly.entity_id
_entity_poly.type
_entity_poly.pdbx_seq_one_letter_code
_entity_poly.pdbx_strand_id
1 'polypeptide(L)'
;IESIFDSDITGYFLGPYDLSASIGSPGKFDTLEFIDLEKKIMRAAEKYNIKRGIHVVEPSKKDLIEKQLLGYDMIAFSVDIRMLDYVARIPFRDE
;
A
#
# COMPACT_ATOMS: atom_id res chain seq x y z
N ILE A 1 -5.50 -5.43 15.30
CA ILE A 1 -6.08 -5.31 13.95
C ILE A 1 -7.49 -5.89 13.90
N GLU A 2 -7.66 -7.12 14.34
CA GLU A 2 -9.00 -7.72 14.35
C GLU A 2 -10.01 -6.94 15.22
N SER A 3 -9.57 -6.39 16.34
CA SER A 3 -10.43 -5.59 17.19
C SER A 3 -10.92 -4.31 16.49
N ILE A 4 -10.11 -3.73 15.61
CA ILE A 4 -10.50 -2.59 14.78
C ILE A 4 -11.54 -3.03 13.76
N PHE A 5 -11.32 -4.15 13.09
CA PHE A 5 -12.21 -4.66 12.05
C PHE A 5 -13.53 -5.21 12.62
N ASP A 6 -13.53 -5.61 13.88
CA ASP A 6 -14.76 -6.03 14.58
C ASP A 6 -15.61 -4.84 15.01
N SER A 7 -15.12 -3.63 14.83
CA SER A 7 -15.90 -2.42 15.02
C SER A 7 -16.70 -2.11 13.74
N ASP A 8 -17.55 -1.10 13.82
CA ASP A 8 -18.54 -0.79 12.78
C ASP A 8 -17.90 0.02 11.63
N ILE A 9 -16.80 -0.49 11.03
CA ILE A 9 -16.14 0.15 9.90
C ILE A 9 -16.45 -0.59 8.61
N THR A 10 -16.44 0.14 7.49
CA THR A 10 -16.74 -0.42 6.17
C THR A 10 -15.49 -0.61 5.31
N GLY A 11 -14.40 0.07 5.64
CA GLY A 11 -13.16 -0.03 4.89
C GLY A 11 -11.98 0.54 5.66
N TYR A 12 -10.78 0.29 5.13
CA TYR A 12 -9.54 0.86 5.66
C TYR A 12 -8.65 1.30 4.52
N PHE A 13 -7.67 2.13 4.84
CA PHE A 13 -6.68 2.61 3.89
C PHE A 13 -5.29 2.43 4.48
N LEU A 14 -4.48 1.60 3.84
CA LEU A 14 -3.14 1.26 4.32
C LEU A 14 -2.12 2.28 3.82
N GLY A 15 -1.36 2.87 4.75
CA GLY A 15 -0.19 3.69 4.44
C GLY A 15 1.08 2.85 4.59
N PRO A 16 1.71 2.40 3.47
CA PRO A 16 2.86 1.49 3.57
C PRO A 16 4.05 2.10 4.31
N TYR A 17 4.29 3.40 4.17
CA TYR A 17 5.38 4.06 4.87
C TYR A 17 5.16 4.06 6.38
N ASP A 18 3.91 4.39 6.84
CA ASP A 18 3.60 4.39 8.27
C ASP A 18 3.66 2.97 8.83
N LEU A 19 3.16 1.99 8.09
CA LEU A 19 3.17 0.60 8.52
C LEU A 19 4.61 0.07 8.62
N SER A 20 5.45 0.33 7.62
CA SER A 20 6.84 -0.10 7.65
C SER A 20 7.62 0.58 8.76
N ALA A 21 7.35 1.85 9.04
CA ALA A 21 7.95 2.57 10.16
C ALA A 21 7.55 1.96 11.50
N SER A 22 6.31 1.53 11.65
CA SER A 22 5.81 0.94 12.90
C SER A 22 6.50 -0.37 13.27
N ILE A 23 7.04 -1.10 12.29
CA ILE A 23 7.81 -2.33 12.53
C ILE A 23 9.32 -2.10 12.47
N GLY A 24 9.77 -0.85 12.50
CA GLY A 24 11.19 -0.49 12.59
C GLY A 24 11.96 -0.51 11.28
N SER A 25 11.28 -0.61 10.14
CA SER A 25 11.93 -0.68 8.81
C SER A 25 11.27 0.30 7.83
N PRO A 26 11.32 1.62 8.11
CA PRO A 26 10.60 2.59 7.29
C PRO A 26 11.02 2.55 5.83
N GLY A 27 10.03 2.55 4.94
CA GLY A 27 10.24 2.50 3.49
C GLY A 27 10.65 1.15 2.92
N LYS A 28 10.81 0.13 3.76
CA LYS A 28 11.18 -1.22 3.31
C LYS A 28 9.95 -2.11 3.25
N PHE A 29 9.47 -2.34 2.04
CA PHE A 29 8.23 -3.10 1.79
C PHE A 29 8.48 -4.53 1.36
N ASP A 30 9.74 -4.93 1.19
CA ASP A 30 10.14 -6.27 0.77
C ASP A 30 10.60 -7.17 1.92
N THR A 31 10.58 -6.67 3.15
CA THR A 31 10.92 -7.48 4.32
C THR A 31 9.83 -8.51 4.60
N LEU A 32 10.22 -9.66 5.14
CA LEU A 32 9.26 -10.70 5.52
C LEU A 32 8.25 -10.18 6.54
N GLU A 33 8.69 -9.35 7.48
CA GLU A 33 7.80 -8.76 8.48
C GLU A 33 6.70 -7.91 7.84
N PHE A 34 7.06 -7.06 6.88
CA PHE A 34 6.09 -6.22 6.20
C PHE A 34 5.10 -7.08 5.39
N ILE A 35 5.62 -8.03 4.61
CA ILE A 35 4.80 -8.91 3.77
C ILE A 35 3.83 -9.72 4.64
N ASP A 36 4.31 -10.27 5.75
CA ASP A 36 3.46 -11.05 6.67
C ASP A 36 2.39 -10.19 7.31
N LEU A 37 2.74 -8.96 7.70
CA LEU A 37 1.80 -8.03 8.32
C LEU A 37 0.72 -7.61 7.30
N GLU A 38 1.12 -7.29 6.08
CA GLU A 38 0.17 -6.97 5.01
C GLU A 38 -0.81 -8.11 4.78
N LYS A 39 -0.31 -9.35 4.71
CA LYS A 39 -1.15 -10.54 4.54
C LYS A 39 -2.11 -10.74 5.70
N LYS A 40 -1.68 -10.51 6.93
CA LYS A 40 -2.55 -10.61 8.11
C LYS A 40 -3.68 -9.60 8.06
N ILE A 41 -3.36 -8.37 7.67
CA ILE A 41 -4.36 -7.31 7.56
C ILE A 41 -5.38 -7.67 6.48
N MET A 42 -4.93 -8.17 5.33
CA MET A 42 -5.82 -8.55 4.23
C MET A 42 -6.71 -9.73 4.59
N ARG A 43 -6.21 -10.72 5.32
CA ARG A 43 -7.01 -11.86 5.79
C ARG A 43 -8.07 -11.40 6.80
N ALA A 44 -7.70 -10.51 7.70
CA ALA A 44 -8.66 -9.96 8.66
C ALA A 44 -9.75 -9.16 7.94
N ALA A 45 -9.38 -8.36 6.94
CA ALA A 45 -10.34 -7.61 6.14
C ALA A 45 -11.32 -8.53 5.41
N GLU A 46 -10.82 -9.64 4.86
CA GLU A 46 -11.67 -10.63 4.19
C GLU A 46 -12.63 -11.27 5.20
N LYS A 47 -12.13 -11.65 6.37
CA LYS A 47 -12.94 -12.27 7.42
C LYS A 47 -14.11 -11.38 7.86
N TYR A 48 -13.88 -10.09 7.98
CA TYR A 48 -14.90 -9.13 8.45
C TYR A 48 -15.61 -8.40 7.29
N ASN A 49 -15.34 -8.81 6.05
CA ASN A 49 -15.92 -8.19 4.85
C ASN A 49 -15.67 -6.68 4.77
N ILE A 50 -14.43 -6.27 5.06
CA ILE A 50 -13.99 -4.88 5.04
C ILE A 50 -13.36 -4.58 3.69
N LYS A 51 -13.68 -3.41 3.11
CA LYS A 51 -13.05 -2.95 1.87
C LYS A 51 -11.61 -2.56 2.14
N ARG A 52 -10.73 -2.90 1.19
CA ARG A 52 -9.27 -2.78 1.35
C ARG A 52 -8.72 -1.72 0.43
N GLY A 53 -8.06 -0.74 1.01
CA GLY A 53 -7.42 0.33 0.27
C GLY A 53 -5.93 0.44 0.59
N ILE A 54 -5.15 0.93 -0.37
CA ILE A 54 -3.73 1.17 -0.19
C ILE A 54 -3.28 2.39 -0.98
N HIS A 55 -2.22 3.05 -0.52
CA HIS A 55 -1.58 4.14 -1.23
C HIS A 55 -0.28 3.62 -1.87
N VAL A 56 -0.21 3.66 -3.20
CA VAL A 56 0.99 3.38 -3.97
C VAL A 56 1.67 4.71 -4.27
N VAL A 57 2.68 5.08 -3.47
CA VAL A 57 3.29 6.41 -3.51
C VAL A 57 4.10 6.62 -4.79
N GLU A 58 4.93 5.66 -5.16
CA GLU A 58 5.74 5.75 -6.38
C GLU A 58 4.86 5.59 -7.63
N PRO A 59 5.07 6.40 -8.68
CA PRO A 59 4.27 6.30 -9.90
C PRO A 59 4.71 5.14 -10.79
N SER A 60 4.60 3.92 -10.25
CA SER A 60 5.05 2.68 -10.87
C SER A 60 3.87 1.84 -11.31
N LYS A 61 3.81 1.54 -12.62
CA LYS A 61 2.79 0.65 -13.16
C LYS A 61 2.88 -0.75 -12.56
N LYS A 62 4.11 -1.23 -12.34
CA LYS A 62 4.36 -2.53 -11.73
C LYS A 62 3.74 -2.60 -10.33
N ASP A 63 3.98 -1.61 -9.50
CA ASP A 63 3.44 -1.57 -8.15
C ASP A 63 1.93 -1.50 -8.15
N LEU A 64 1.34 -0.72 -9.06
CA LEU A 64 -0.10 -0.64 -9.22
C LEU A 64 -0.70 -2.01 -9.55
N ILE A 65 -0.12 -2.72 -10.51
CA ILE A 65 -0.60 -4.03 -10.94
C ILE A 65 -0.45 -5.04 -9.81
N GLU A 66 0.68 -5.04 -9.09
CA GLU A 66 0.89 -5.93 -7.95
C GLU A 66 -0.21 -5.76 -6.90
N LYS A 67 -0.57 -4.52 -6.57
CA LYS A 67 -1.60 -4.26 -5.56
C LYS A 67 -2.99 -4.65 -6.05
N GLN A 68 -3.29 -4.45 -7.33
CA GLN A 68 -4.54 -4.94 -7.91
C GLN A 68 -4.64 -6.46 -7.80
N LEU A 69 -3.56 -7.18 -8.12
CA LEU A 69 -3.52 -8.64 -8.05
C LEU A 69 -3.63 -9.17 -6.61
N LEU A 70 -3.16 -8.40 -5.63
CA LEU A 70 -3.30 -8.75 -4.22
C LEU A 70 -4.73 -8.63 -3.71
N GLY A 71 -5.60 -7.97 -4.46
CA GLY A 71 -7.00 -7.87 -4.10
C GLY A 71 -7.42 -6.58 -3.40
N TYR A 72 -6.65 -5.52 -3.53
CA TYR A 72 -7.08 -4.22 -3.02
C TYR A 72 -8.25 -3.68 -3.83
N ASP A 73 -9.25 -3.18 -3.13
CA ASP A 73 -10.48 -2.64 -3.74
C ASP A 73 -10.31 -1.19 -4.21
N MET A 74 -9.43 -0.44 -3.54
CA MET A 74 -9.19 0.96 -3.83
C MET A 74 -7.70 1.25 -3.71
N ILE A 75 -7.14 1.89 -4.74
CA ILE A 75 -5.72 2.24 -4.78
C ILE A 75 -5.59 3.73 -5.07
N ALA A 76 -4.98 4.47 -4.12
CA ALA A 76 -4.55 5.82 -4.41
C ALA A 76 -3.17 5.75 -5.07
N PHE A 77 -3.04 6.30 -6.28
CA PHE A 77 -1.84 6.16 -7.08
C PHE A 77 -1.00 7.44 -7.00
N SER A 78 0.20 7.30 -6.40
CA SER A 78 1.21 8.33 -6.28
C SER A 78 0.73 9.59 -5.53
N VAL A 79 1.45 10.65 -5.65
CA VAL A 79 1.10 11.99 -5.18
C VAL A 79 1.65 13.00 -6.19
N ASP A 80 1.15 14.20 -6.20
CA ASP A 80 1.48 15.20 -7.20
C ASP A 80 2.98 15.50 -7.30
N ILE A 81 3.64 15.68 -6.16
CA ILE A 81 5.08 15.97 -6.12
C ILE A 81 5.92 14.81 -6.65
N ARG A 82 5.51 13.56 -6.40
CA ARG A 82 6.22 12.39 -6.92
C ARG A 82 6.02 12.23 -8.42
N MET A 83 4.82 12.48 -8.91
CA MET A 83 4.53 12.46 -10.35
C MET A 83 5.31 13.55 -11.07
N LEU A 84 5.36 14.76 -10.52
CA LEU A 84 6.08 15.87 -11.10
C LEU A 84 7.57 15.59 -11.18
N ASP A 85 8.17 15.10 -10.09
CA ASP A 85 9.58 14.72 -10.04
C ASP A 85 9.89 13.62 -11.05
N TYR A 86 9.04 12.60 -11.14
CA TYR A 86 9.22 11.49 -12.06
C TYR A 86 9.24 11.98 -13.52
N VAL A 87 8.25 12.77 -13.90
CA VAL A 87 8.14 13.30 -15.27
C VAL A 87 9.30 14.24 -15.59
N ALA A 88 9.68 15.10 -14.65
CA ALA A 88 10.78 16.05 -14.85
C ALA A 88 12.13 15.36 -15.07
N ARG A 89 12.30 14.15 -14.55
CA ARG A 89 13.54 13.39 -14.68
C ARG A 89 13.59 12.52 -15.94
N ILE A 90 12.48 12.31 -16.63
CA ILE A 90 12.45 11.43 -17.80
C ILE A 90 13.53 11.77 -18.85
N PRO A 91 13.77 13.05 -19.22
CA PRO A 91 14.79 13.38 -20.22
C PRO A 91 16.22 13.01 -19.81
N PHE A 92 16.46 12.76 -18.52
CA PHE A 92 17.78 12.50 -17.97
C PHE A 92 18.00 11.05 -17.57
N ARG A 93 17.07 10.17 -17.87
CA ARG A 93 17.18 8.74 -17.53
C ARG A 93 17.87 7.98 -18.64
N ASP A 94 18.63 6.96 -18.24
CA ASP A 94 19.30 6.02 -19.16
C ASP A 94 18.35 4.87 -19.51
N GLU A 95 17.30 5.19 -20.23
CA GLU A 95 16.30 4.17 -20.63
C GLU A 95 16.45 3.76 -22.08
#